data_5391948723b244471a7028312123562c
#
_entry.id   5391948723b244471a7028312123562c
#
_cell.length_a   1.000
_cell.length_b   1.000
_cell.length_c   1.000
_cell.angle_alpha   90.00
_cell.angle_beta   90.00
_cell.angle_gamma   90.00
#
_symmetry.space_group_name_H-M   'P 1'
#
loop_
_entity.id
_entity.type
_entity.pdbx_description
1 polymer ?
#
loop_
_entity_poly.entity_id
_entity_poly.type
_entity_poly.pdbx_seq_one_letter_code
_entity_poly.pdbx_strand_id
1 'polypeptide(L)'
;MQRNYWPTTKWQAVDPSTLRMNSEKLSELEPMIKSKYSNINGIVVVRNGYIAYERYYNGYGPNDTHHVASVTKSIISALIGIAIDTGYIKNVDQKVLDFFPEYVPDAADRQKREITIRHLLTMTA
;
A
#
# COMPACT_ATOMS: atom_id res chain seq x y z
N MET A 1 -15.68 -10.41 -13.36
CA MET A 1 -16.80 -9.72 -12.68
C MET A 1 -16.47 -8.23 -12.70
N GLN A 2 -17.33 -7.42 -13.28
CA GLN A 2 -17.12 -5.98 -13.36
C GLN A 2 -17.28 -5.38 -11.96
N ARG A 3 -16.37 -4.50 -11.55
CA ARG A 3 -16.39 -3.82 -10.25
C ARG A 3 -17.43 -2.70 -10.31
N ASN A 4 -18.45 -2.76 -9.46
CA ASN A 4 -19.55 -1.78 -9.46
C ASN A 4 -19.45 -0.75 -8.33
N TYR A 5 -18.46 -0.90 -7.45
CA TYR A 5 -18.28 -0.06 -6.28
C TYR A 5 -16.81 0.29 -6.05
N TRP A 6 -16.56 1.56 -5.71
CA TRP A 6 -15.26 2.09 -5.30
C TRP A 6 -15.42 2.84 -3.99
N PRO A 7 -14.68 2.49 -2.93
CA PRO A 7 -14.71 3.24 -1.69
C PRO A 7 -14.07 4.62 -1.93
N THR A 8 -14.85 5.68 -1.72
CA THR A 8 -14.39 7.07 -1.89
C THR A 8 -14.35 7.80 -0.55
N THR A 9 -15.51 8.10 0.03
CA THR A 9 -15.61 8.81 1.31
C THR A 9 -15.52 7.88 2.52
N LYS A 10 -16.02 6.66 2.38
CA LYS A 10 -15.95 5.62 3.43
C LYS A 10 -15.99 4.22 2.83
N TRP A 11 -15.43 3.28 3.55
CA TRP A 11 -15.53 1.86 3.23
C TRP A 11 -16.91 1.32 3.64
N GLN A 12 -17.45 0.41 2.82
CA GLN A 12 -18.65 -0.36 3.16
C GLN A 12 -18.26 -1.78 3.52
N ALA A 13 -18.78 -2.26 4.66
CA ALA A 13 -18.67 -3.65 5.05
C ALA A 13 -19.91 -4.41 4.58
N VAL A 14 -19.71 -5.62 4.07
CA VAL A 14 -20.78 -6.50 3.62
C VAL A 14 -20.52 -7.94 4.07
N ASP A 15 -21.56 -8.75 4.11
CA ASP A 15 -21.39 -10.17 4.41
C ASP A 15 -20.46 -10.84 3.37
N PRO A 16 -19.44 -11.61 3.81
CA PRO A 16 -18.49 -12.26 2.90
C PRO A 16 -19.16 -13.15 1.84
N SER A 17 -20.28 -13.78 2.16
CA SER A 17 -21.01 -14.66 1.24
C SER A 17 -21.51 -13.91 0.01
N THR A 18 -21.91 -12.63 0.15
CA THR A 18 -22.33 -11.77 -0.96
C THR A 18 -21.18 -11.50 -1.95
N LEU A 19 -19.95 -11.63 -1.46
CA LEU A 19 -18.72 -11.50 -2.25
C LEU A 19 -18.19 -12.86 -2.72
N ARG A 20 -18.97 -13.95 -2.59
CA ARG A 20 -18.56 -15.33 -2.90
C ARG A 20 -17.33 -15.76 -2.09
N MET A 21 -17.27 -15.36 -0.84
CA MET A 21 -16.28 -15.80 0.13
C MET A 21 -16.94 -16.72 1.15
N ASN A 22 -16.18 -17.66 1.69
CA ASN A 22 -16.67 -18.56 2.72
C ASN A 22 -16.57 -17.86 4.09
N SER A 23 -17.74 -17.50 4.66
CA SER A 23 -17.82 -16.80 5.94
C SER A 23 -17.32 -17.65 7.11
N GLU A 24 -17.52 -18.99 7.07
CA GLU A 24 -17.05 -19.91 8.10
C GLU A 24 -15.52 -19.94 8.13
N LYS A 25 -14.88 -20.02 6.94
CA LYS A 25 -13.42 -19.97 6.83
C LYS A 25 -12.84 -18.65 7.34
N LEU A 26 -13.51 -17.55 7.12
CA LEU A 26 -13.07 -16.25 7.66
C LEU A 26 -13.24 -16.20 9.19
N SER A 27 -14.27 -16.83 9.75
CA SER A 27 -14.45 -16.88 11.20
C SER A 27 -13.38 -17.72 11.91
N GLU A 28 -12.78 -18.70 11.24
CA GLU A 28 -11.66 -19.50 11.76
C GLU A 28 -10.38 -18.65 11.99
N LEU A 29 -10.28 -17.48 11.35
CA LEU A 29 -9.13 -16.59 11.54
C LEU A 29 -9.00 -16.11 12.99
N GLU A 30 -10.09 -15.78 13.65
CA GLU A 30 -10.04 -15.21 15.00
C GLU A 30 -9.39 -16.14 16.04
N PRO A 31 -9.84 -17.40 16.21
CA PRO A 31 -9.18 -18.32 17.13
C PRO A 31 -7.74 -18.64 16.72
N MET A 32 -7.45 -18.69 15.42
CA MET A 32 -6.10 -18.92 14.93
C MET A 32 -5.15 -17.75 15.28
N ILE A 33 -5.60 -16.51 15.10
CA ILE A 33 -4.84 -15.31 15.46
C ILE A 33 -4.55 -15.31 16.96
N LYS A 34 -5.59 -15.48 17.78
CA LYS A 34 -5.43 -15.48 19.25
C LYS A 34 -4.47 -16.55 19.77
N SER A 35 -4.41 -17.70 19.09
CA SER A 35 -3.59 -18.83 19.54
C SER A 35 -2.16 -18.83 18.99
N LYS A 36 -1.94 -18.32 17.76
CA LYS A 36 -0.67 -18.49 17.05
C LYS A 36 0.01 -17.17 16.65
N TYR A 37 -0.73 -16.06 16.59
CA TYR A 37 -0.25 -14.80 16.04
C TYR A 37 -0.61 -13.63 16.94
N SER A 38 -0.26 -13.72 18.23
CA SER A 38 -0.63 -12.74 19.26
C SER A 38 -0.10 -11.32 19.02
N ASN A 39 0.86 -11.14 18.12
CA ASN A 39 1.42 -9.84 17.72
C ASN A 39 0.64 -9.14 16.60
N ILE A 40 -0.42 -9.75 16.06
CA ILE A 40 -1.29 -9.11 15.08
C ILE A 40 -2.26 -8.17 15.80
N ASN A 41 -2.30 -6.90 15.37
CA ASN A 41 -3.17 -5.88 15.96
C ASN A 41 -4.46 -5.65 15.17
N GLY A 42 -4.49 -6.02 13.90
CA GLY A 42 -5.69 -5.90 13.08
C GLY A 42 -5.60 -6.69 11.79
N ILE A 43 -6.76 -7.11 11.30
CA ILE A 43 -6.93 -7.75 10.00
C ILE A 43 -8.08 -7.09 9.28
N VAL A 44 -7.85 -6.70 8.03
CA VAL A 44 -8.89 -6.23 7.12
C VAL A 44 -8.79 -7.03 5.82
N VAL A 45 -9.87 -7.68 5.43
CA VAL A 45 -9.98 -8.39 4.15
C VAL A 45 -10.92 -7.63 3.23
N VAL A 46 -10.40 -7.22 2.08
CA VAL A 46 -11.14 -6.45 1.08
C VAL A 46 -11.34 -7.28 -0.18
N ARG A 47 -12.56 -7.27 -0.70
CA ARG A 47 -12.86 -7.84 -2.01
C ARG A 47 -13.81 -6.94 -2.79
N ASN A 48 -13.50 -6.67 -4.05
CA ASN A 48 -14.28 -5.82 -4.94
C ASN A 48 -14.58 -4.41 -4.38
N GLY A 49 -13.70 -3.88 -3.50
CA GLY A 49 -13.87 -2.57 -2.86
C GLY A 49 -14.66 -2.60 -1.55
N TYR A 50 -15.22 -3.74 -1.15
CA TYR A 50 -15.93 -3.91 0.11
C TYR A 50 -15.06 -4.57 1.17
N ILE A 51 -15.25 -4.18 2.43
CA ILE A 51 -14.71 -4.90 3.57
C ILE A 51 -15.54 -6.16 3.77
N ALA A 52 -14.91 -7.32 3.57
CA ALA A 52 -15.51 -8.63 3.80
C ALA A 52 -15.29 -9.14 5.23
N TYR A 53 -14.20 -8.73 5.86
CA TYR A 53 -13.85 -9.12 7.23
C TYR A 53 -12.95 -8.05 7.84
N GLU A 54 -13.23 -7.70 9.10
CA GLU A 54 -12.47 -6.71 9.86
C GLU A 54 -12.48 -7.09 11.33
N ARG A 55 -11.30 -7.20 11.94
CA ARG A 55 -11.11 -7.49 13.38
C ARG A 55 -9.85 -6.81 13.88
N TYR A 56 -9.91 -6.39 15.14
CA TYR A 56 -8.80 -5.76 15.85
C TYR A 56 -8.50 -6.50 17.14
N TYR A 57 -7.25 -6.45 17.58
CA TYR A 57 -6.71 -7.19 18.73
C TYR A 57 -5.81 -6.28 19.56
N ASN A 58 -5.43 -6.74 20.75
CA ASN A 58 -4.47 -6.05 21.62
C ASN A 58 -4.88 -4.60 21.99
N GLY A 59 -6.17 -4.32 22.08
CA GLY A 59 -6.69 -3.00 22.41
C GLY A 59 -6.72 -2.01 21.23
N TYR A 60 -6.34 -2.43 20.03
CA TYR A 60 -6.44 -1.60 18.82
C TYR A 60 -7.84 -1.60 18.23
N GLY A 61 -8.15 -0.55 17.46
CA GLY A 61 -9.40 -0.37 16.75
C GLY A 61 -9.18 0.23 15.35
N PRO A 62 -10.26 0.54 14.62
CA PRO A 62 -10.19 0.98 13.22
C PRO A 62 -9.54 2.36 13.02
N ASN A 63 -9.44 3.16 14.07
CA ASN A 63 -8.88 4.51 14.01
C ASN A 63 -7.45 4.59 14.56
N ASP A 64 -6.89 3.47 15.01
CA ASP A 64 -5.54 3.46 15.53
C ASP A 64 -4.51 3.38 14.40
N THR A 65 -3.44 4.15 14.56
CA THR A 65 -2.35 4.18 13.58
C THR A 65 -1.38 3.03 13.80
N HIS A 66 -0.88 2.48 12.71
CA HIS A 66 0.09 1.39 12.73
C HIS A 66 1.34 1.76 11.95
N HIS A 67 2.49 1.34 12.44
CA HIS A 67 3.73 1.43 11.69
C HIS A 67 3.73 0.39 10.56
N VAL A 68 3.63 0.87 9.32
CA VAL A 68 3.47 0.00 8.13
C VAL A 68 4.77 -0.25 7.39
N ALA A 69 5.90 0.28 7.88
CA ALA A 69 7.24 0.09 7.30
C ALA A 69 7.22 0.23 5.75
N SER A 70 7.73 -0.76 5.04
CA SER A 70 7.89 -0.72 3.57
C SER A 70 6.58 -0.76 2.78
N VAL A 71 5.42 -0.99 3.39
CA VAL A 71 4.13 -0.80 2.70
C VAL A 71 4.00 0.64 2.17
N THR A 72 4.63 1.61 2.85
CA THR A 72 4.76 3.00 2.40
C THR A 72 5.30 3.10 0.96
N LYS A 73 6.24 2.23 0.56
CA LYS A 73 6.80 2.23 -0.81
C LYS A 73 5.75 1.95 -1.88
N SER A 74 4.75 1.12 -1.58
CA SER A 74 3.63 0.85 -2.50
C SER A 74 2.77 2.10 -2.71
N ILE A 75 2.57 2.89 -1.66
CA ILE A 75 1.85 4.16 -1.76
C ILE A 75 2.66 5.16 -2.58
N ILE A 76 3.98 5.28 -2.32
CA ILE A 76 4.87 6.15 -3.12
C ILE A 76 4.86 5.73 -4.58
N SER A 77 4.92 4.44 -4.89
CA SER A 77 4.83 3.93 -6.27
C SER A 77 3.52 4.37 -6.96
N ALA A 78 2.39 4.29 -6.26
CA ALA A 78 1.11 4.78 -6.78
C ALA A 78 1.12 6.30 -7.01
N LEU A 79 1.70 7.08 -6.11
CA LEU A 79 1.84 8.54 -6.25
C LEU A 79 2.72 8.91 -7.45
N ILE A 80 3.82 8.19 -7.69
CA ILE A 80 4.64 8.37 -8.90
C ILE A 80 3.82 8.09 -10.17
N GLY A 81 2.98 7.03 -10.16
CA GLY A 81 2.07 6.75 -11.27
C GLY A 81 1.10 7.90 -11.54
N ILE A 82 0.51 8.48 -10.50
CA ILE A 82 -0.38 9.64 -10.60
C ILE A 82 0.39 10.86 -11.13
N ALA A 83 1.62 11.10 -10.65
CA ALA A 83 2.44 12.22 -11.11
C ALA A 83 2.82 12.10 -12.61
N ILE A 84 2.98 10.88 -13.11
CA ILE A 84 3.19 10.62 -14.55
C ILE A 84 1.89 10.91 -15.32
N ASP A 85 0.76 10.38 -14.85
CA ASP A 85 -0.54 10.53 -15.50
C ASP A 85 -0.98 12.01 -15.58
N THR A 86 -0.63 12.79 -14.57
CA THR A 86 -0.92 14.24 -14.49
C THR A 86 0.16 15.13 -15.10
N GLY A 87 1.24 14.55 -15.65
CA GLY A 87 2.29 15.28 -16.38
C GLY A 87 3.36 15.95 -15.54
N TYR A 88 3.37 15.77 -14.20
CA TYR A 88 4.45 16.28 -13.34
C TYR A 88 5.75 15.49 -13.52
N ILE A 89 5.67 14.23 -13.86
CA ILE A 89 6.78 13.36 -14.21
C ILE A 89 6.56 12.85 -15.63
N LYS A 90 7.56 12.94 -16.48
CA LYS A 90 7.45 12.53 -17.88
C LYS A 90 7.38 11.00 -18.02
N ASN A 91 8.26 10.30 -17.33
CA ASN A 91 8.31 8.83 -17.26
C ASN A 91 9.28 8.39 -16.16
N VAL A 92 9.35 7.09 -15.90
CA VAL A 92 10.22 6.51 -14.87
C VAL A 92 11.72 6.54 -15.22
N ASP A 93 12.10 6.86 -16.45
CA ASP A 93 13.51 6.94 -16.89
C ASP A 93 14.12 8.32 -16.68
N GLN A 94 13.32 9.30 -16.21
CA GLN A 94 13.88 10.59 -15.78
C GLN A 94 14.83 10.39 -14.60
N LYS A 95 15.91 11.18 -14.62
CA LYS A 95 16.89 11.18 -13.54
C LYS A 95 16.31 11.83 -12.29
N VAL A 96 16.58 11.26 -11.14
CA VAL A 96 16.08 11.77 -9.85
C VAL A 96 16.61 13.17 -9.58
N LEU A 97 17.89 13.42 -9.91
CA LEU A 97 18.51 14.72 -9.64
C LEU A 97 18.01 15.86 -10.54
N ASP A 98 17.29 15.57 -11.63
CA ASP A 98 16.63 16.61 -12.42
C ASP A 98 15.54 17.36 -11.62
N PHE A 99 15.01 16.73 -10.55
CA PHE A 99 14.03 17.32 -9.65
C PHE A 99 14.65 18.08 -8.46
N PHE A 100 15.98 17.99 -8.30
CA PHE A 100 16.72 18.58 -7.19
C PHE A 100 17.94 19.36 -7.72
N PRO A 101 17.73 20.46 -8.49
CA PRO A 101 18.82 21.18 -9.14
C PRO A 101 19.81 21.78 -8.14
N GLU A 102 19.40 22.02 -6.89
CA GLU A 102 20.25 22.51 -5.81
C GLU A 102 21.21 21.46 -5.27
N TYR A 103 20.94 20.18 -5.50
CA TYR A 103 21.80 19.09 -5.02
C TYR A 103 22.89 18.77 -6.04
N VAL A 104 24.12 19.04 -5.66
CA VAL A 104 25.32 18.72 -6.46
C VAL A 104 26.07 17.58 -5.78
N PRO A 105 26.04 16.35 -6.31
CA PRO A 105 26.79 15.25 -5.75
C PRO A 105 28.30 15.48 -5.88
N ASP A 106 29.07 15.04 -4.86
CA ASP A 106 30.52 15.07 -4.88
C ASP A 106 31.10 14.32 -6.09
N ALA A 107 32.36 14.63 -6.42
CA ALA A 107 33.05 13.99 -7.55
C ALA A 107 33.15 12.46 -7.40
N ALA A 108 33.23 11.96 -6.17
CA ALA A 108 33.22 10.53 -5.87
C ALA A 108 31.86 9.87 -6.12
N ASP A 109 30.76 10.64 -6.04
CA ASP A 109 29.39 10.17 -6.14
C ASP A 109 28.75 10.44 -7.52
N ARG A 110 29.56 10.55 -8.57
CA ARG A 110 29.07 10.84 -9.94
C ARG A 110 27.98 9.89 -10.42
N GLN A 111 28.00 8.64 -9.97
CA GLN A 111 26.99 7.64 -10.32
C GLN A 111 25.59 8.03 -9.84
N LYS A 112 25.45 8.83 -8.78
CA LYS A 112 24.15 9.34 -8.32
C LYS A 112 23.41 10.14 -9.42
N ARG A 113 24.15 10.75 -10.35
CA ARG A 113 23.56 11.49 -11.49
C ARG A 113 22.84 10.57 -12.48
N GLU A 114 23.15 9.29 -12.47
CA GLU A 114 22.55 8.30 -13.37
C GLU A 114 21.34 7.58 -12.76
N ILE A 115 21.05 7.82 -11.47
CA ILE A 115 19.91 7.22 -10.78
C ILE A 115 18.62 7.77 -11.38
N THR A 116 17.76 6.89 -11.86
CA THR A 116 16.44 7.20 -12.39
C THR A 116 15.35 6.87 -11.38
N ILE A 117 14.14 7.40 -11.61
CA ILE A 117 12.94 7.01 -10.83
C ILE A 117 12.75 5.48 -10.89
N ARG A 118 13.03 4.85 -12.04
CA ARG A 118 12.97 3.39 -12.20
C ARG A 118 13.89 2.68 -11.20
N HIS A 119 15.12 3.12 -11.04
CA HIS A 119 16.05 2.52 -10.09
C HIS A 119 15.53 2.58 -8.66
N LEU A 120 14.93 3.71 -8.25
CA LEU A 120 14.31 3.83 -6.92
C LEU A 120 13.09 2.91 -6.76
N LEU A 121 12.20 2.84 -7.76
CA LEU A 121 11.00 1.99 -7.72
C LEU A 121 11.34 0.50 -7.68
N THR A 122 12.45 0.09 -8.30
CA THR A 122 12.91 -1.31 -8.32
C THR A 122 13.96 -1.62 -7.25
N MET A 123 14.35 -0.63 -6.44
CA MET A 123 15.37 -0.74 -5.39
C MET A 123 16.74 -1.23 -5.93
N THR A 124 17.15 -0.68 -7.08
CA THR A 124 18.42 -1.01 -7.76
C THR A 124 19.36 0.20 -7.88
N ALA A 125 19.13 1.23 -7.06
CA ALA A 125 19.97 2.42 -6.99
C ALA A 125 21.19 2.18 -6.10
#